data_fe70717ff8ea090c1caabe373d4e4c6d
#
_entry.id   fe70717ff8ea090c1caabe373d4e4c6d
#
_cell.length_a   1.000
_cell.length_b   1.000
_cell.length_c   1.000
_cell.angle_alpha   90.00
_cell.angle_beta   90.00
_cell.angle_gamma   90.00
#
_symmetry.space_group_name_H-M   'P 1'
#
loop_
_entity.id
_entity.type
_entity.pdbx_description
1 polymer ?
#
loop_
_entity_poly.entity_id
_entity_poly.type
_entity_poly.pdbx_seq_one_letter_code
_entity_poly.pdbx_strand_id
1 'polypeptide(L)'
;MRLPMLGEETRAELGGKAAPLAVLRRAGFPVPAGFSVPLSEFERHLAACRAPCASGTEIRDRLVAQGADATLRADLADALDALPGGRDTPVAVRSSATTEDSPETAGAGLHETILGVRGPDAMAEAVMRCWVSWWSPRRLDAPPRTGEEDADGMAVLVQVLVDADAAGVLFTGERRVLEAVHGLGESLVGGAVTPDAWELEDTGVRDHRPGSQDLRAVRRGDRVLREPLPAALRDRAPLGEDRVLEIDALGRRVEEHLGGPVDLEWAVDAAGVHLLQARPLTAVLPEPSDEGSDGDGAGTVLHGVGASGGTATGPVRVLRSVAELSRVRPGDVLLARGTDPAWTPLFPLIAAVVTETGGMLSHAAIVAREVGIPAVLAVPEAMERLEVGAEVRVDGERGTVAVIEPRSPARGPGRAPGDG
;
A
#
# COMPACT_ATOMS: atom_id res chain seq x y z
N MET A 1 -20.10 26.72 -3.02
CA MET A 1 -20.76 25.49 -3.55
C MET A 1 -20.74 24.46 -2.43
N ARG A 2 -21.82 23.74 -2.18
CA ARG A 2 -21.82 22.71 -1.13
C ARG A 2 -21.00 21.52 -1.61
N LEU A 3 -19.98 21.11 -0.84
CA LEU A 3 -19.26 19.87 -1.13
C LEU A 3 -20.18 18.67 -0.92
N PRO A 4 -20.24 17.72 -1.86
CA PRO A 4 -21.13 16.58 -1.76
C PRO A 4 -20.70 15.61 -0.67
N MET A 5 -21.67 15.08 0.08
CA MET A 5 -21.42 14.00 1.03
C MET A 5 -21.16 12.70 0.30
N LEU A 6 -20.25 11.87 0.80
CA LEU A 6 -19.88 10.60 0.19
C LEU A 6 -21.12 9.72 -0.06
N GLY A 7 -21.38 9.40 -1.31
CA GLY A 7 -22.56 8.70 -1.80
C GLY A 7 -23.57 9.60 -2.54
N GLU A 8 -23.39 10.92 -2.55
CA GLU A 8 -24.25 11.86 -3.30
C GLU A 8 -23.69 12.17 -4.71
N GLU A 9 -22.40 11.86 -4.98
CA GLU A 9 -21.66 12.27 -6.16
C GLU A 9 -21.83 11.34 -7.37
N THR A 10 -21.43 11.86 -8.54
CA THR A 10 -21.22 11.06 -9.75
C THR A 10 -19.80 10.48 -9.78
N ARG A 11 -19.63 9.34 -10.45
CA ARG A 11 -18.33 8.67 -10.58
C ARG A 11 -17.25 9.57 -11.22
N ALA A 12 -17.65 10.44 -12.15
CA ALA A 12 -16.73 11.33 -12.87
C ALA A 12 -16.07 12.40 -11.98
N GLU A 13 -16.67 12.71 -10.81
CA GLU A 13 -16.18 13.77 -9.91
C GLU A 13 -15.30 13.26 -8.77
N LEU A 14 -15.21 11.92 -8.60
CA LEU A 14 -14.72 11.30 -7.37
C LEU A 14 -13.26 10.80 -7.43
N GLY A 15 -12.73 10.51 -8.61
CA GLY A 15 -11.46 9.78 -8.75
C GLY A 15 -11.55 8.31 -8.28
N GLY A 16 -10.44 7.58 -8.39
CA GLY A 16 -10.40 6.12 -8.22
C GLY A 16 -10.78 5.63 -6.82
N LYS A 17 -10.20 6.21 -5.76
CA LYS A 17 -10.43 5.74 -4.38
C LYS A 17 -11.83 6.05 -3.86
N ALA A 18 -12.39 7.21 -4.19
CA ALA A 18 -13.67 7.62 -3.63
C ALA A 18 -14.87 6.96 -4.33
N ALA A 19 -14.77 6.68 -5.63
CA ALA A 19 -15.88 6.16 -6.42
C ALA A 19 -16.42 4.80 -5.93
N PRO A 20 -15.60 3.75 -5.67
CA PRO A 20 -16.11 2.50 -5.14
C PRO A 20 -16.74 2.66 -3.75
N LEU A 21 -16.15 3.46 -2.86
CA LEU A 21 -16.70 3.71 -1.54
C LEU A 21 -18.05 4.44 -1.57
N ALA A 22 -18.24 5.38 -2.50
CA ALA A 22 -19.52 6.05 -2.69
C ALA A 22 -20.61 5.05 -3.15
N VAL A 23 -20.26 4.10 -4.03
CA VAL A 23 -21.16 3.02 -4.45
C VAL A 23 -21.55 2.15 -3.26
N LEU A 24 -20.56 1.67 -2.50
CA LEU A 24 -20.77 0.82 -1.33
C LEU A 24 -21.58 1.51 -0.25
N ARG A 25 -21.33 2.79 0.03
CA ARG A 25 -22.10 3.57 1.00
C ARG A 25 -23.56 3.71 0.60
N ARG A 26 -23.86 3.99 -0.67
CA ARG A 26 -25.25 4.01 -1.19
C ARG A 26 -25.96 2.69 -1.04
N ALA A 27 -25.22 1.59 -1.17
CA ALA A 27 -25.76 0.24 -1.00
C ALA A 27 -25.90 -0.19 0.48
N GLY A 28 -25.57 0.71 1.44
CA GLY A 28 -25.72 0.45 2.87
C GLY A 28 -24.58 -0.35 3.52
N PHE A 29 -23.43 -0.48 2.85
CA PHE A 29 -22.23 -1.05 3.45
C PHE A 29 -21.64 -0.11 4.53
N PRO A 30 -20.91 -0.65 5.52
CA PRO A 30 -20.37 0.11 6.64
C PRO A 30 -19.15 0.96 6.22
N VAL A 31 -19.37 1.96 5.39
CA VAL A 31 -18.36 2.94 4.98
C VAL A 31 -18.46 4.15 5.92
N PRO A 32 -17.36 4.62 6.52
CA PRO A 32 -17.36 5.81 7.38
C PRO A 32 -17.99 7.02 6.69
N ALA A 33 -18.64 7.88 7.48
CA ALA A 33 -19.16 9.13 6.97
C ALA A 33 -18.03 9.98 6.39
N GLY A 34 -18.32 10.75 5.36
CA GLY A 34 -17.33 11.57 4.69
C GLY A 34 -17.94 12.46 3.62
N PHE A 35 -17.10 13.21 2.96
CA PHE A 35 -17.43 14.02 1.79
C PHE A 35 -16.26 14.00 0.79
N SER A 36 -16.49 14.48 -0.41
CA SER A 36 -15.41 14.66 -1.38
C SER A 36 -15.22 16.13 -1.75
N VAL A 37 -13.95 16.47 -2.04
CA VAL A 37 -13.61 17.69 -2.78
C VAL A 37 -13.48 17.27 -4.24
N PRO A 38 -14.45 17.63 -5.11
CA PRO A 38 -14.53 17.08 -6.45
C PRO A 38 -13.42 17.57 -7.36
N LEU A 39 -13.22 16.88 -8.46
CA LEU A 39 -12.24 17.22 -9.50
C LEU A 39 -12.41 18.66 -10.00
N SER A 40 -13.63 19.13 -10.15
CA SER A 40 -13.95 20.51 -10.59
C SER A 40 -13.33 21.59 -9.68
N GLU A 41 -13.19 21.31 -8.36
CA GLU A 41 -12.52 22.24 -7.45
C GLU A 41 -11.00 22.28 -7.67
N PHE A 42 -10.38 21.13 -7.94
CA PHE A 42 -8.98 21.06 -8.33
C PHE A 42 -8.73 21.84 -9.63
N GLU A 43 -9.55 21.62 -10.65
CA GLU A 43 -9.45 22.32 -11.93
C GLU A 43 -9.63 23.83 -11.77
N ARG A 44 -10.58 24.26 -10.95
CA ARG A 44 -10.79 25.69 -10.63
C ARG A 44 -9.55 26.34 -10.02
N HIS A 45 -8.90 25.67 -9.07
CA HIS A 45 -7.66 26.17 -8.47
C HIS A 45 -6.49 26.16 -9.45
N LEU A 46 -6.40 25.13 -10.30
CA LEU A 46 -5.39 25.06 -11.34
C LEU A 46 -5.53 26.14 -12.40
N ALA A 47 -6.77 26.46 -12.80
CA ALA A 47 -7.03 27.51 -13.80
C ALA A 47 -6.43 28.85 -13.37
N ALA A 48 -6.41 29.16 -12.06
CA ALA A 48 -5.78 30.35 -11.52
C ALA A 48 -4.25 30.29 -11.51
N CYS A 49 -3.66 29.09 -11.56
CA CYS A 49 -2.21 28.87 -11.54
C CYS A 49 -1.60 28.68 -12.94
N ARG A 50 -2.41 28.27 -13.94
CA ARG A 50 -1.95 28.03 -15.31
C ARG A 50 -1.61 29.37 -15.99
N ALA A 51 -0.39 29.44 -16.56
CA ALA A 51 0.00 30.44 -17.50
C ALA A 51 0.44 29.76 -18.81
N PRO A 52 0.38 30.41 -19.96
CA PRO A 52 0.90 29.85 -21.19
C PRO A 52 2.35 29.37 -21.02
N CYS A 53 2.61 28.11 -21.37
CA CYS A 53 3.94 27.48 -21.29
C CYS A 53 4.50 27.26 -19.87
N ALA A 54 3.68 27.28 -18.81
CA ALA A 54 4.17 26.95 -17.46
C ALA A 54 4.49 25.46 -17.34
N SER A 55 5.65 25.12 -16.79
CA SER A 55 6.02 23.75 -16.44
C SER A 55 5.19 23.22 -15.28
N GLY A 56 5.09 21.89 -15.13
CA GLY A 56 4.41 21.27 -13.99
C GLY A 56 4.95 21.75 -12.63
N THR A 57 6.26 21.95 -12.54
CA THR A 57 6.91 22.51 -11.33
C THR A 57 6.44 23.92 -11.03
N GLU A 58 6.37 24.79 -12.04
CA GLU A 58 5.89 26.18 -11.85
C GLU A 58 4.41 26.23 -11.45
N ILE A 59 3.56 25.36 -12.03
CA ILE A 59 2.16 25.25 -11.65
C ILE A 59 2.04 24.81 -10.19
N ARG A 60 2.77 23.77 -9.79
CA ARG A 60 2.84 23.29 -8.40
C ARG A 60 3.24 24.41 -7.43
N ASP A 61 4.31 25.13 -7.72
CA ASP A 61 4.82 26.17 -6.85
C ASP A 61 3.85 27.36 -6.71
N ARG A 62 3.12 27.68 -7.78
CA ARG A 62 2.04 28.69 -7.74
C ARG A 62 0.84 28.18 -6.92
N LEU A 63 0.47 26.90 -7.06
CA LEU A 63 -0.61 26.31 -6.28
C LEU A 63 -0.28 26.33 -4.77
N VAL A 64 0.96 26.02 -4.41
CA VAL A 64 1.46 26.13 -3.02
C VAL A 64 1.38 27.58 -2.53
N ALA A 65 1.83 28.54 -3.34
CA ALA A 65 1.82 29.96 -2.97
C ALA A 65 0.39 30.54 -2.85
N GLN A 66 -0.54 30.08 -3.70
CA GLN A 66 -1.95 30.51 -3.67
C GLN A 66 -2.67 29.97 -2.44
N GLY A 67 -2.45 28.72 -2.06
CA GLY A 67 -3.17 28.02 -1.01
C GLY A 67 -4.68 27.86 -1.31
N ALA A 68 -5.43 27.38 -0.32
CA ALA A 68 -6.87 27.32 -0.39
C ALA A 68 -7.49 28.71 -0.31
N ASP A 69 -8.37 29.05 -1.25
CA ASP A 69 -9.08 30.32 -1.24
C ASP A 69 -10.18 30.38 -0.18
N ALA A 70 -10.79 31.56 0.03
CA ALA A 70 -11.82 31.77 1.04
C ALA A 70 -13.07 30.93 0.78
N THR A 71 -13.40 30.69 -0.49
CA THR A 71 -14.59 29.88 -0.89
C THR A 71 -14.38 28.44 -0.52
N LEU A 72 -13.25 27.82 -0.88
CA LEU A 72 -12.93 26.45 -0.51
C LEU A 72 -12.87 26.27 1.02
N ARG A 73 -12.26 27.22 1.75
CA ARG A 73 -12.23 27.18 3.22
C ARG A 73 -13.62 27.19 3.86
N ALA A 74 -14.53 28.00 3.32
CA ALA A 74 -15.92 28.05 3.80
C ALA A 74 -16.66 26.74 3.48
N ASP A 75 -16.55 26.24 2.24
CA ASP A 75 -17.19 25.00 1.83
C ASP A 75 -16.66 23.79 2.64
N LEU A 76 -15.36 23.74 2.94
CA LEU A 76 -14.76 22.72 3.81
C LEU A 76 -15.28 22.81 5.26
N ALA A 77 -15.43 24.02 5.80
CA ALA A 77 -15.96 24.22 7.14
C ALA A 77 -17.42 23.73 7.24
N ASP A 78 -18.26 24.06 6.27
CA ASP A 78 -19.66 23.63 6.20
C ASP A 78 -19.76 22.11 6.05
N ALA A 79 -18.89 21.48 5.23
CA ALA A 79 -18.87 20.04 5.06
C ALA A 79 -18.42 19.31 6.33
N LEU A 80 -17.44 19.84 7.08
CA LEU A 80 -17.04 19.31 8.38
C LEU A 80 -18.15 19.39 9.41
N ASP A 81 -18.90 20.52 9.45
CA ASP A 81 -20.04 20.68 10.37
C ASP A 81 -21.16 19.66 10.10
N ALA A 82 -21.29 19.17 8.88
CA ALA A 82 -22.24 18.15 8.48
C ALA A 82 -21.84 16.71 8.87
N LEU A 83 -20.58 16.47 9.25
CA LEU A 83 -20.12 15.15 9.69
C LEU A 83 -20.63 14.80 11.10
N PRO A 84 -20.81 13.51 11.41
CA PRO A 84 -21.02 13.05 12.77
C PRO A 84 -19.92 13.56 13.70
N GLY A 85 -20.29 14.28 14.78
CA GLY A 85 -19.36 14.92 15.71
C GLY A 85 -18.90 16.32 15.30
N GLY A 86 -19.29 16.81 14.11
CA GLY A 86 -19.08 18.19 13.67
C GLY A 86 -17.63 18.53 13.35
N ARG A 87 -17.31 19.83 13.41
CA ARG A 87 -16.05 20.45 12.95
C ARG A 87 -14.78 19.88 13.55
N ASP A 88 -14.86 19.37 14.79
CA ASP A 88 -13.70 18.83 15.51
C ASP A 88 -13.52 17.31 15.35
N THR A 89 -14.37 16.67 14.52
CA THR A 89 -14.22 15.25 14.21
C THR A 89 -12.89 15.00 13.52
N PRO A 90 -12.05 14.07 14.01
CA PRO A 90 -10.83 13.71 13.32
C PRO A 90 -11.17 12.99 12.01
N VAL A 91 -10.50 13.36 10.93
CA VAL A 91 -10.71 12.76 9.62
C VAL A 91 -9.43 12.27 8.97
N ALA A 92 -9.57 11.35 8.05
CA ALA A 92 -8.56 10.97 7.06
C ALA A 92 -8.81 11.78 5.77
N VAL A 93 -7.77 12.41 5.24
CA VAL A 93 -7.79 13.15 3.98
C VAL A 93 -6.93 12.40 2.99
N ARG A 94 -7.54 11.90 1.92
CA ARG A 94 -6.92 11.00 0.95
C ARG A 94 -7.02 11.57 -0.47
N SER A 95 -5.91 11.63 -1.17
CA SER A 95 -5.91 11.89 -2.61
C SER A 95 -6.69 10.79 -3.35
N SER A 96 -7.45 11.19 -4.36
CA SER A 96 -8.25 10.30 -5.22
C SER A 96 -8.08 10.76 -6.66
N ALA A 97 -7.01 10.27 -7.31
CA ALA A 97 -6.71 10.66 -8.68
C ALA A 97 -7.62 9.94 -9.70
N THR A 98 -7.87 10.56 -10.84
CA THR A 98 -8.66 9.95 -11.93
C THR A 98 -7.95 8.75 -12.55
N THR A 99 -6.62 8.75 -12.52
CA THR A 99 -5.76 7.68 -13.04
C THR A 99 -5.44 6.60 -12.02
N GLU A 100 -5.91 6.74 -10.78
CA GLU A 100 -5.69 5.80 -9.71
C GLU A 100 -6.70 4.65 -9.82
N ASP A 101 -6.25 3.42 -9.54
CA ASP A 101 -7.09 2.20 -9.60
C ASP A 101 -7.66 1.88 -11.00
N SER A 102 -7.00 2.34 -12.09
CA SER A 102 -7.27 1.80 -13.40
C SER A 102 -6.54 0.46 -13.59
N PRO A 103 -7.09 -0.49 -14.39
CA PRO A 103 -6.44 -1.77 -14.66
C PRO A 103 -5.03 -1.65 -15.25
N GLU A 104 -4.70 -0.49 -15.81
CA GLU A 104 -3.45 -0.22 -16.54
C GLU A 104 -2.40 0.53 -15.70
N THR A 105 -2.79 1.13 -14.58
CA THR A 105 -1.89 1.91 -13.72
C THR A 105 -2.27 1.73 -12.26
N ALA A 106 -1.69 0.73 -11.62
CA ALA A 106 -1.76 0.62 -10.18
C ALA A 106 -0.80 1.67 -9.55
N GLY A 107 -1.29 2.89 -9.35
CA GLY A 107 -0.53 4.00 -8.77
C GLY A 107 -0.42 3.94 -7.24
N ALA A 108 -0.27 2.73 -6.68
CA ALA A 108 -0.22 2.55 -5.24
C ALA A 108 1.01 3.24 -4.63
N GLY A 109 0.77 4.03 -3.59
CA GLY A 109 1.83 4.74 -2.86
C GLY A 109 2.33 6.04 -3.49
N LEU A 110 1.77 6.49 -4.63
CA LEU A 110 2.17 7.73 -5.28
C LEU A 110 1.51 8.97 -4.68
N HIS A 111 0.44 8.82 -3.91
CA HIS A 111 -0.42 9.90 -3.47
C HIS A 111 -0.57 9.95 -1.95
N GLU A 112 -0.83 11.14 -1.44
CA GLU A 112 -0.76 11.43 -0.02
C GLU A 112 -2.04 11.01 0.73
N THR A 113 -1.87 10.45 1.93
CA THR A 113 -2.94 10.24 2.91
C THR A 113 -2.53 10.90 4.22
N ILE A 114 -3.39 11.77 4.75
CA ILE A 114 -3.14 12.53 5.98
C ILE A 114 -4.21 12.13 7.00
N LEU A 115 -3.77 11.55 8.09
CA LEU A 115 -4.66 11.03 9.15
C LEU A 115 -4.73 11.99 10.33
N GLY A 116 -5.89 12.04 10.99
CA GLY A 116 -6.09 12.80 12.24
C GLY A 116 -6.31 14.29 12.04
N VAL A 117 -6.61 14.74 10.83
CA VAL A 117 -6.87 16.15 10.53
C VAL A 117 -8.11 16.62 11.27
N ARG A 118 -8.02 17.83 11.89
CA ARG A 118 -9.13 18.47 12.61
C ARG A 118 -9.24 19.95 12.29
N GLY A 119 -10.46 20.40 12.16
CA GLY A 119 -10.79 21.80 11.93
C GLY A 119 -10.53 22.27 10.49
N PRO A 120 -11.12 23.42 10.09
CA PRO A 120 -11.14 23.86 8.71
C PRO A 120 -9.77 24.30 8.18
N ASP A 121 -8.90 24.86 9.01
CA ASP A 121 -7.58 25.33 8.55
C ASP A 121 -6.65 24.15 8.24
N ALA A 122 -6.53 23.18 9.15
CA ALA A 122 -5.76 21.96 8.93
C ALA A 122 -6.33 21.14 7.75
N MET A 123 -7.67 21.15 7.58
CA MET A 123 -8.34 20.53 6.46
C MET A 123 -7.93 21.17 5.13
N ALA A 124 -7.94 22.51 5.07
CA ALA A 124 -7.53 23.24 3.87
C ALA A 124 -6.07 22.95 3.50
N GLU A 125 -5.18 22.89 4.48
CA GLU A 125 -3.78 22.49 4.27
C GLU A 125 -3.66 21.06 3.76
N ALA A 126 -4.42 20.11 4.34
CA ALA A 126 -4.40 18.71 3.93
C ALA A 126 -4.91 18.52 2.48
N VAL A 127 -5.99 19.21 2.09
CA VAL A 127 -6.49 19.22 0.71
C VAL A 127 -5.42 19.75 -0.25
N MET A 128 -4.79 20.86 0.09
CA MET A 128 -3.72 21.43 -0.73
C MET A 128 -2.52 20.48 -0.87
N ARG A 129 -2.14 19.78 0.20
CA ARG A 129 -1.07 18.78 0.15
C ARG A 129 -1.44 17.60 -0.77
N CYS A 130 -2.68 17.10 -0.70
CA CYS A 130 -3.17 16.08 -1.63
C CYS A 130 -3.05 16.58 -3.09
N TRP A 131 -3.47 17.81 -3.39
CA TRP A 131 -3.38 18.37 -4.73
C TRP A 131 -1.93 18.58 -5.19
N VAL A 132 -1.03 19.03 -4.31
CA VAL A 132 0.39 19.18 -4.63
C VAL A 132 1.07 17.84 -4.92
N SER A 133 0.61 16.73 -4.29
CA SER A 133 1.14 15.39 -4.55
C SER A 133 0.89 14.89 -5.98
N TRP A 134 -0.02 15.52 -6.73
CA TRP A 134 -0.23 15.29 -8.16
C TRP A 134 1.05 15.46 -8.98
N TRP A 135 1.91 16.43 -8.61
CA TRP A 135 3.22 16.67 -9.25
C TRP A 135 4.34 15.91 -8.52
N SER A 136 4.16 14.60 -8.35
CA SER A 136 5.27 13.76 -7.89
C SER A 136 6.43 13.78 -8.88
N PRO A 137 7.69 13.57 -8.45
CA PRO A 137 8.85 13.52 -9.35
C PRO A 137 8.63 12.58 -10.55
N ARG A 138 8.02 11.43 -10.32
CA ARG A 138 7.72 10.43 -11.36
C ARG A 138 6.78 10.96 -12.44
N ARG A 139 5.81 11.80 -12.08
CA ARG A 139 4.89 12.41 -13.06
C ARG A 139 5.53 13.58 -13.79
N LEU A 140 6.40 14.34 -13.13
CA LEU A 140 7.15 15.44 -13.74
C LEU A 140 8.17 14.94 -14.76
N ASP A 141 8.75 13.75 -14.53
CA ASP A 141 9.75 13.13 -15.41
C ASP A 141 9.13 12.29 -16.54
N ALA A 142 7.82 12.02 -16.48
CA ALA A 142 7.14 11.27 -17.53
C ALA A 142 7.00 12.10 -18.80
N PRO A 143 7.20 11.51 -20.01
CA PRO A 143 6.95 12.23 -21.26
C PRO A 143 5.45 12.63 -21.33
N PRO A 144 5.14 13.79 -21.92
CA PRO A 144 3.76 14.23 -22.08
C PRO A 144 2.96 13.18 -22.87
N ARG A 145 1.85 12.73 -22.31
CA ARG A 145 0.92 11.80 -22.97
C ARG A 145 0.10 12.61 -23.98
N THR A 146 0.17 12.21 -25.24
CA THR A 146 -0.56 12.91 -26.32
C THR A 146 -2.03 12.43 -26.36
N GLY A 147 -2.97 13.34 -26.14
CA GLY A 147 -4.34 13.22 -26.65
C GLY A 147 -5.50 13.08 -25.67
N GLU A 148 -5.28 12.81 -24.35
CA GLU A 148 -6.38 12.67 -23.36
C GLU A 148 -6.14 13.42 -22.04
N GLU A 149 -5.16 14.32 -21.99
CA GLU A 149 -4.62 14.93 -20.75
C GLU A 149 -5.54 15.98 -20.09
N ASP A 150 -6.61 16.40 -20.73
CA ASP A 150 -7.51 17.43 -20.19
C ASP A 150 -8.53 16.89 -19.16
N ALA A 151 -8.62 15.57 -18.99
CA ALA A 151 -9.56 14.94 -18.04
C ALA A 151 -8.86 14.41 -16.76
N ASP A 152 -7.55 14.45 -16.68
CA ASP A 152 -6.78 13.94 -15.55
C ASP A 152 -6.68 14.95 -14.41
N GLY A 153 -6.99 14.53 -13.18
CA GLY A 153 -6.94 15.41 -12.02
C GLY A 153 -7.03 14.69 -10.68
N MET A 154 -7.12 15.49 -9.62
CA MET A 154 -7.07 15.02 -8.24
C MET A 154 -8.30 15.49 -7.46
N ALA A 155 -9.26 14.59 -7.26
CA ALA A 155 -10.27 14.75 -6.21
C ALA A 155 -9.63 14.45 -4.82
N VAL A 156 -10.30 14.85 -3.74
CA VAL A 156 -9.87 14.50 -2.37
C VAL A 156 -11.03 13.88 -1.62
N LEU A 157 -10.80 12.67 -1.10
CA LEU A 157 -11.73 11.98 -0.23
C LEU A 157 -11.45 12.34 1.22
N VAL A 158 -12.47 12.80 1.94
CA VAL A 158 -12.43 13.08 3.38
C VAL A 158 -13.38 12.13 4.08
N GLN A 159 -12.88 11.36 5.04
CA GLN A 159 -13.67 10.40 5.81
C GLN A 159 -13.42 10.56 7.31
N VAL A 160 -14.44 10.34 8.12
CA VAL A 160 -14.27 10.22 9.58
C VAL A 160 -13.23 9.15 9.85
N LEU A 161 -12.21 9.50 10.64
CA LEU A 161 -11.14 8.58 11.01
C LEU A 161 -11.67 7.57 12.03
N VAL A 162 -11.64 6.30 11.67
CA VAL A 162 -11.94 5.20 12.59
C VAL A 162 -10.79 5.07 13.59
N ASP A 163 -11.08 5.12 14.88
CA ASP A 163 -10.08 4.91 15.95
C ASP A 163 -9.91 3.40 16.18
N ALA A 164 -9.23 2.77 15.25
CA ALA A 164 -9.23 1.33 15.11
C ALA A 164 -8.47 0.60 16.22
N ASP A 165 -9.08 -0.45 16.77
CA ASP A 165 -8.41 -1.46 17.59
C ASP A 165 -7.58 -2.41 16.73
N ALA A 166 -8.09 -2.75 15.54
CA ALA A 166 -7.42 -3.52 14.51
C ALA A 166 -7.78 -2.98 13.13
N ALA A 167 -6.87 -3.11 12.19
CA ALA A 167 -7.08 -2.75 10.79
C ALA A 167 -6.33 -3.72 9.88
N GLY A 168 -6.73 -3.79 8.63
CA GLY A 168 -6.12 -4.72 7.71
C GLY A 168 -6.71 -4.68 6.33
N VAL A 169 -6.49 -5.77 5.61
CA VAL A 169 -6.95 -5.96 4.25
C VAL A 169 -7.58 -7.33 4.08
N LEU A 170 -8.45 -7.42 3.09
CA LEU A 170 -9.00 -8.68 2.62
C LEU A 170 -8.93 -8.72 1.10
N PHE A 171 -8.27 -9.71 0.57
CA PHE A 171 -8.35 -10.09 -0.84
C PHE A 171 -9.46 -11.09 -1.02
N THR A 172 -10.38 -10.82 -1.93
CA THR A 172 -11.47 -11.74 -2.28
C THR A 172 -11.16 -12.49 -3.59
N GLY A 173 -12.08 -13.34 -4.06
CA GLY A 173 -11.92 -14.18 -5.24
C GLY A 173 -11.76 -15.66 -4.89
N GLU A 174 -11.14 -16.45 -5.79
CA GLU A 174 -10.93 -17.88 -5.60
C GLU A 174 -10.09 -18.19 -4.36
N ARG A 175 -9.06 -17.41 -4.12
CA ARG A 175 -8.24 -17.45 -2.91
C ARG A 175 -8.51 -16.21 -2.08
N ARG A 176 -9.00 -16.40 -0.87
CA ARG A 176 -9.25 -15.30 0.06
C ARG A 176 -8.18 -15.26 1.13
N VAL A 177 -7.54 -14.08 1.28
CA VAL A 177 -6.50 -13.85 2.27
C VAL A 177 -6.85 -12.58 3.05
N LEU A 178 -6.91 -12.70 4.37
CA LEU A 178 -7.10 -11.59 5.29
C LEU A 178 -5.81 -11.32 6.04
N GLU A 179 -5.32 -10.09 6.02
CA GLU A 179 -4.19 -9.62 6.83
C GLU A 179 -4.67 -8.59 7.85
N ALA A 180 -4.14 -8.65 9.08
CA ALA A 180 -4.49 -7.72 10.14
C ALA A 180 -3.31 -7.30 11.01
N VAL A 181 -3.42 -6.07 11.53
CA VAL A 181 -2.49 -5.48 12.50
C VAL A 181 -3.28 -4.86 13.66
N HIS A 182 -2.65 -4.73 14.82
CA HIS A 182 -3.19 -3.94 15.93
C HIS A 182 -3.13 -2.44 15.62
N GLY A 183 -4.20 -1.71 15.92
CA GLY A 183 -4.32 -0.27 15.72
C GLY A 183 -4.65 0.11 14.28
N LEU A 184 -4.16 1.26 13.83
CA LEU A 184 -4.43 1.80 12.49
C LEU A 184 -3.62 1.06 11.42
N GLY A 185 -4.19 0.91 10.21
CA GLY A 185 -3.59 0.19 9.07
C GLY A 185 -2.31 0.80 8.48
N GLU A 186 -1.89 1.99 8.92
CA GLU A 186 -0.67 2.65 8.44
C GLU A 186 0.58 1.78 8.59
N SER A 187 0.69 1.02 9.69
CA SER A 187 1.84 0.14 9.93
C SER A 187 1.89 -1.06 8.97
N LEU A 188 0.73 -1.53 8.50
CA LEU A 188 0.62 -2.60 7.51
C LEU A 188 0.98 -2.10 6.11
N VAL A 189 0.32 -1.05 5.65
CA VAL A 189 0.54 -0.48 4.30
C VAL A 189 1.98 0.01 4.13
N GLY A 190 2.55 0.62 5.17
CA GLY A 190 3.94 1.03 5.21
C GLY A 190 4.95 -0.11 5.34
N GLY A 191 4.51 -1.37 5.50
CA GLY A 191 5.39 -2.53 5.67
C GLY A 191 6.26 -2.49 6.93
N ALA A 192 5.85 -1.71 7.93
CA ALA A 192 6.63 -1.51 9.16
C ALA A 192 6.62 -2.74 10.09
N VAL A 193 5.60 -3.58 9.95
CA VAL A 193 5.38 -4.82 10.72
C VAL A 193 4.98 -5.95 9.78
N THR A 194 5.10 -7.20 10.25
CA THR A 194 4.53 -8.36 9.59
C THR A 194 3.13 -8.61 10.18
N PRO A 195 2.06 -8.55 9.36
CA PRO A 195 0.71 -8.78 9.85
C PRO A 195 0.44 -10.25 10.17
N ASP A 196 -0.56 -10.50 11.01
CA ASP A 196 -1.23 -11.80 11.04
C ASP A 196 -1.97 -12.02 9.71
N ALA A 197 -1.94 -13.25 9.19
CA ALA A 197 -2.57 -13.60 7.93
C ALA A 197 -3.42 -14.85 8.06
N TRP A 198 -4.66 -14.80 7.55
CA TRP A 198 -5.59 -15.93 7.49
C TRP A 198 -5.89 -16.29 6.04
N GLU A 199 -5.80 -17.57 5.72
CA GLU A 199 -6.36 -18.11 4.50
C GLU A 199 -7.78 -18.59 4.76
N LEU A 200 -8.70 -18.25 3.86
CA LEU A 200 -10.12 -18.44 4.03
C LEU A 200 -10.70 -19.31 2.93
N GLU A 201 -11.56 -20.24 3.32
CA GLU A 201 -12.35 -21.11 2.43
C GLU A 201 -13.84 -20.95 2.76
N ASP A 202 -14.72 -21.58 1.97
CA ASP A 202 -16.16 -21.52 2.22
C ASP A 202 -16.57 -22.20 3.54
N THR A 203 -15.73 -23.09 4.03
CA THR A 203 -15.92 -23.81 5.30
C THR A 203 -15.40 -23.03 6.52
N GLY A 204 -14.70 -21.92 6.32
CA GLY A 204 -14.13 -21.09 7.38
C GLY A 204 -12.65 -20.76 7.20
N VAL A 205 -11.94 -20.60 8.32
CA VAL A 205 -10.49 -20.37 8.32
C VAL A 205 -9.78 -21.69 7.99
N ARG A 206 -9.01 -21.68 6.91
CA ARG A 206 -8.16 -22.80 6.49
C ARG A 206 -6.83 -22.81 7.23
N ASP A 207 -6.18 -21.64 7.33
CA ASP A 207 -4.87 -21.48 7.93
C ASP A 207 -4.73 -20.12 8.61
N HIS A 208 -3.92 -20.03 9.65
CA HIS A 208 -3.56 -18.80 10.33
C HIS A 208 -2.06 -18.74 10.54
N ARG A 209 -1.42 -17.74 9.95
CA ARG A 209 0.00 -17.43 10.16
C ARG A 209 0.12 -16.21 11.07
N PRO A 210 0.61 -16.40 12.31
CA PRO A 210 0.86 -15.28 13.22
C PRO A 210 1.87 -14.29 12.64
N GLY A 211 1.56 -13.01 12.81
CA GLY A 211 2.44 -11.92 12.44
C GLY A 211 3.56 -11.68 13.47
N SER A 212 4.39 -10.68 13.16
CA SER A 212 5.38 -10.13 14.09
C SER A 212 5.22 -8.62 14.16
N GLN A 213 4.68 -8.14 15.28
CA GLN A 213 4.36 -6.74 15.49
C GLN A 213 5.04 -6.23 16.76
N ASP A 214 6.04 -5.38 16.62
CA ASP A 214 6.73 -4.70 17.73
C ASP A 214 6.16 -3.30 18.01
N LEU A 215 5.41 -2.74 17.07
CA LEU A 215 4.78 -1.43 17.14
C LEU A 215 3.34 -1.45 16.58
N ARG A 216 2.58 -0.42 16.93
CA ARG A 216 1.28 -0.13 16.34
C ARG A 216 1.15 1.36 16.03
N ALA A 217 0.35 1.71 15.05
CA ALA A 217 -0.06 3.08 14.80
C ALA A 217 -1.34 3.37 15.57
N VAL A 218 -1.38 4.47 16.31
CA VAL A 218 -2.55 4.89 17.10
C VAL A 218 -2.73 6.40 17.01
N ARG A 219 -3.98 6.83 17.13
CA ARG A 219 -4.29 8.26 17.24
C ARG A 219 -4.09 8.75 18.68
N ARG A 220 -3.36 9.86 18.82
CA ARG A 220 -3.21 10.60 20.07
C ARG A 220 -3.55 12.06 19.80
N GLY A 221 -4.73 12.48 20.22
CA GLY A 221 -5.24 13.81 19.92
C GLY A 221 -5.45 14.02 18.41
N ASP A 222 -4.69 14.95 17.84
CA ASP A 222 -4.68 15.33 16.41
C ASP A 222 -3.57 14.63 15.59
N ARG A 223 -2.82 13.71 16.21
CA ARG A 223 -1.69 13.04 15.57
C ARG A 223 -1.87 11.53 15.56
N VAL A 224 -1.35 10.91 14.51
CA VAL A 224 -1.09 9.48 14.47
C VAL A 224 0.37 9.26 14.86
N LEU A 225 0.59 8.41 15.85
CA LEU A 225 1.89 8.08 16.39
C LEU A 225 2.13 6.58 16.27
N ARG A 226 3.37 6.20 16.01
CA ARG A 226 3.83 4.83 16.14
C ARG A 226 4.36 4.63 17.56
N GLU A 227 3.75 3.72 18.29
CA GLU A 227 4.15 3.38 19.67
C GLU A 227 4.43 1.88 19.78
N PRO A 228 5.29 1.45 20.73
CA PRO A 228 5.52 0.04 20.96
C PRO A 228 4.21 -0.70 21.24
N LEU A 229 4.05 -1.90 20.66
CA LEU A 229 2.89 -2.74 20.96
C LEU A 229 2.94 -3.16 22.44
N PRO A 230 1.84 -2.95 23.21
CA PRO A 230 1.76 -3.39 24.60
C PRO A 230 2.08 -4.89 24.73
N ALA A 231 2.85 -5.26 25.77
CA ALA A 231 3.28 -6.66 25.97
C ALA A 231 2.10 -7.65 26.01
N ALA A 232 0.94 -7.23 26.54
CA ALA A 232 -0.26 -8.06 26.60
C ALA A 232 -0.89 -8.38 25.21
N LEU A 233 -0.49 -7.68 24.17
CA LEU A 233 -0.99 -7.86 22.79
C LEU A 233 0.01 -8.58 21.87
N ARG A 234 1.28 -8.70 22.25
CA ARG A 234 2.33 -9.25 21.38
C ARG A 234 2.10 -10.70 20.96
N ASP A 235 1.51 -11.49 21.85
CA ASP A 235 1.24 -12.90 21.63
C ASP A 235 -0.26 -13.15 21.33
N ARG A 236 -0.97 -12.10 20.93
CA ARG A 236 -2.40 -12.17 20.61
C ARG A 236 -2.65 -11.67 19.20
N ALA A 237 -3.37 -12.48 18.43
CA ALA A 237 -3.84 -12.05 17.12
C ALA A 237 -4.70 -10.78 17.24
N PRO A 238 -4.62 -9.85 16.29
CA PRO A 238 -5.45 -8.62 16.27
C PRO A 238 -6.95 -8.90 16.22
N LEU A 239 -7.35 -10.06 15.69
CA LEU A 239 -8.72 -10.50 15.52
C LEU A 239 -8.95 -11.88 16.13
N GLY A 240 -10.13 -12.09 16.70
CA GLY A 240 -10.68 -13.43 16.93
C GLY A 240 -11.33 -14.00 15.65
N GLU A 241 -11.47 -15.31 15.58
CA GLU A 241 -12.01 -16.04 14.41
C GLU A 241 -13.39 -15.53 13.98
N ASP A 242 -14.30 -15.27 14.92
CA ASP A 242 -15.65 -14.74 14.62
C ASP A 242 -15.56 -13.43 13.82
N ARG A 243 -14.61 -12.55 14.18
CA ARG A 243 -14.41 -11.28 13.48
C ARG A 243 -13.77 -11.48 12.09
N VAL A 244 -12.86 -12.43 11.96
CA VAL A 244 -12.27 -12.81 10.67
C VAL A 244 -13.37 -13.28 9.72
N LEU A 245 -14.26 -14.15 10.17
CA LEU A 245 -15.39 -14.67 9.36
C LEU A 245 -16.42 -13.58 9.04
N GLU A 246 -16.67 -12.64 9.95
CA GLU A 246 -17.52 -11.47 9.68
C GLU A 246 -16.97 -10.61 8.55
N ILE A 247 -15.66 -10.33 8.57
CA ILE A 247 -14.99 -9.54 7.53
C ILE A 247 -14.99 -10.30 6.19
N ASP A 248 -14.76 -11.63 6.20
CA ASP A 248 -14.85 -12.46 5.00
C ASP A 248 -16.26 -12.42 4.38
N ALA A 249 -17.28 -12.59 5.19
CA ALA A 249 -18.66 -12.53 4.73
C ALA A 249 -19.02 -11.14 4.16
N LEU A 250 -18.50 -10.07 4.77
CA LEU A 250 -18.66 -8.71 4.27
C LEU A 250 -17.94 -8.54 2.92
N GLY A 251 -16.70 -9.05 2.80
CA GLY A 251 -15.91 -9.00 1.58
C GLY A 251 -16.57 -9.71 0.40
N ARG A 252 -17.13 -10.90 0.61
CA ARG A 252 -17.88 -11.63 -0.43
C ARG A 252 -19.11 -10.85 -0.92
N ARG A 253 -19.82 -10.17 -0.03
CA ARG A 253 -20.94 -9.30 -0.40
C ARG A 253 -20.47 -8.08 -1.21
N VAL A 254 -19.29 -7.53 -0.90
CA VAL A 254 -18.70 -6.42 -1.66
C VAL A 254 -18.28 -6.89 -3.05
N GLU A 255 -17.64 -8.05 -3.15
CA GLU A 255 -17.26 -8.68 -4.42
C GLU A 255 -18.48 -8.89 -5.32
N GLU A 256 -19.56 -9.48 -4.79
CA GLU A 256 -20.82 -9.66 -5.52
C GLU A 256 -21.39 -8.31 -5.99
N HIS A 257 -21.36 -7.29 -5.12
CA HIS A 257 -21.94 -5.98 -5.43
C HIS A 257 -21.15 -5.21 -6.49
N LEU A 258 -19.81 -5.32 -6.46
CA LEU A 258 -18.92 -4.64 -7.41
C LEU A 258 -18.66 -5.45 -8.69
N GLY A 259 -19.04 -6.75 -8.70
CA GLY A 259 -19.02 -7.62 -9.88
C GLY A 259 -17.68 -8.29 -10.18
N GLY A 260 -16.83 -8.47 -9.18
CA GLY A 260 -15.56 -9.21 -9.31
C GLY A 260 -14.67 -9.11 -8.08
N PRO A 261 -13.55 -9.87 -8.06
CA PRO A 261 -12.60 -9.89 -6.95
C PRO A 261 -12.11 -8.50 -6.57
N VAL A 262 -11.98 -8.27 -5.27
CA VAL A 262 -11.60 -6.96 -4.71
C VAL A 262 -10.50 -7.09 -3.66
N ASP A 263 -9.75 -6.03 -3.55
CA ASP A 263 -8.83 -5.70 -2.47
C ASP A 263 -9.53 -4.67 -1.57
N LEU A 264 -9.79 -5.05 -0.32
CA LEU A 264 -10.54 -4.26 0.65
C LEU A 264 -9.64 -3.85 1.81
N GLU A 265 -9.50 -2.54 2.05
CA GLU A 265 -9.00 -2.05 3.33
C GLU A 265 -10.17 -1.93 4.32
N TRP A 266 -9.96 -2.41 5.52
CA TRP A 266 -10.95 -2.37 6.59
C TRP A 266 -10.33 -1.95 7.92
N ALA A 267 -11.18 -1.49 8.85
CA ALA A 267 -10.84 -1.23 10.24
C ALA A 267 -11.95 -1.73 11.16
N VAL A 268 -11.59 -2.07 12.38
CA VAL A 268 -12.51 -2.52 13.44
C VAL A 268 -12.34 -1.62 14.65
N ASP A 269 -13.47 -1.13 15.17
CA ASP A 269 -13.58 -0.45 16.45
C ASP A 269 -14.73 -1.06 17.28
N ALA A 270 -15.08 -0.42 18.38
CA ALA A 270 -16.20 -0.84 19.24
C ALA A 270 -17.56 -0.85 18.51
N ALA A 271 -17.74 -0.10 17.43
CA ALA A 271 -18.97 -0.06 16.64
C ALA A 271 -19.06 -1.20 15.61
N GLY A 272 -17.93 -1.84 15.26
CA GLY A 272 -17.89 -2.95 14.32
C GLY A 272 -16.85 -2.79 13.21
N VAL A 273 -17.12 -3.42 12.06
CA VAL A 273 -16.25 -3.37 10.87
C VAL A 273 -16.58 -2.15 10.02
N HIS A 274 -15.56 -1.47 9.53
CA HIS A 274 -15.65 -0.33 8.61
C HIS A 274 -14.84 -0.60 7.35
N LEU A 275 -15.40 -0.31 6.18
CA LEU A 275 -14.70 -0.38 4.89
C LEU A 275 -14.04 0.96 4.58
N LEU A 276 -12.72 0.96 4.42
CA LEU A 276 -11.92 2.17 4.23
C LEU A 276 -11.50 2.40 2.77
N GLN A 277 -11.35 1.32 2.00
CA GLN A 277 -11.04 1.35 0.57
C GLN A 277 -11.51 0.05 -0.08
N ALA A 278 -11.91 0.13 -1.35
CA ALA A 278 -12.21 -1.02 -2.18
C ALA A 278 -11.70 -0.76 -3.59
N ARG A 279 -10.97 -1.72 -4.16
CA ARG A 279 -10.50 -1.63 -5.55
C ARG A 279 -10.57 -3.01 -6.21
N PRO A 280 -10.74 -3.07 -7.55
CA PRO A 280 -10.66 -4.33 -8.27
C PRO A 280 -9.31 -5.00 -8.04
N LEU A 281 -9.32 -6.31 -7.77
CA LEU A 281 -8.10 -7.10 -7.67
C LEU A 281 -7.65 -7.48 -9.08
N THR A 282 -6.55 -6.88 -9.56
CA THR A 282 -6.01 -7.10 -10.90
C THR A 282 -4.86 -8.09 -10.94
N ALA A 283 -4.27 -8.41 -9.79
CA ALA A 283 -3.12 -9.31 -9.68
C ALA A 283 -3.52 -10.67 -9.11
N VAL A 284 -2.98 -11.73 -9.67
CA VAL A 284 -3.09 -13.08 -9.10
C VAL A 284 -2.22 -13.15 -7.85
N LEU A 285 -2.81 -13.58 -6.74
CA LEU A 285 -2.04 -13.81 -5.51
C LEU A 285 -1.17 -15.05 -5.69
N PRO A 286 0.13 -15.02 -5.30
CA PRO A 286 0.98 -16.21 -5.34
C PRO A 286 0.40 -17.35 -4.50
N GLU A 287 0.53 -18.58 -4.98
CA GLU A 287 0.15 -19.78 -4.22
C GLU A 287 1.09 -19.93 -3.01
N PRO A 288 0.59 -20.34 -1.82
CA PRO A 288 1.47 -20.72 -0.74
C PRO A 288 2.28 -21.93 -1.20
N SER A 289 3.61 -21.87 -1.08
CA SER A 289 4.39 -23.08 -1.25
C SER A 289 4.18 -24.00 -0.04
N ASP A 290 3.78 -25.25 -0.30
CA ASP A 290 3.88 -26.28 0.71
C ASP A 290 5.32 -26.34 1.23
N GLU A 291 5.49 -26.24 2.55
CA GLU A 291 6.76 -26.46 3.22
C GLU A 291 7.25 -27.85 2.83
N GLY A 292 8.29 -27.96 2.02
CA GLY A 292 8.98 -29.24 1.88
C GLY A 292 9.36 -29.72 0.49
N SER A 293 9.85 -28.88 -0.40
CA SER A 293 10.76 -29.39 -1.42
C SER A 293 12.07 -28.64 -1.34
N ASP A 294 12.98 -29.15 -0.54
CA ASP A 294 14.41 -28.82 -0.58
C ASP A 294 14.88 -28.97 -2.04
N GLY A 295 14.99 -27.85 -2.74
CA GLY A 295 15.60 -27.81 -4.06
C GLY A 295 17.05 -28.24 -3.94
N ASP A 296 17.45 -29.21 -4.75
CA ASP A 296 18.80 -29.75 -4.93
C ASP A 296 19.85 -28.62 -5.04
N GLY A 297 20.40 -28.19 -3.91
CA GLY A 297 21.50 -27.23 -3.84
C GLY A 297 21.87 -26.99 -2.39
N ALA A 298 23.11 -27.34 -2.00
CA ALA A 298 23.66 -27.25 -0.64
C ALA A 298 23.88 -25.80 -0.18
N GLY A 299 22.83 -24.94 -0.23
CA GLY A 299 22.87 -23.54 0.21
C GLY A 299 21.84 -23.24 1.27
N THR A 300 22.08 -22.19 2.07
CA THR A 300 21.09 -21.67 3.03
C THR A 300 19.85 -21.17 2.30
N VAL A 301 18.68 -21.75 2.60
CA VAL A 301 17.37 -21.28 2.11
C VAL A 301 16.66 -20.55 3.24
N LEU A 302 16.18 -19.34 2.96
CA LEU A 302 15.34 -18.54 3.84
C LEU A 302 13.91 -18.57 3.31
N HIS A 303 12.94 -18.57 4.22
CA HIS A 303 11.51 -18.59 3.90
C HIS A 303 10.84 -17.30 4.35
N GLY A 304 9.92 -16.83 3.53
CA GLY A 304 9.07 -15.66 3.77
C GLY A 304 7.74 -15.79 3.06
N VAL A 305 7.06 -14.69 2.89
CA VAL A 305 5.79 -14.59 2.15
C VAL A 305 6.09 -14.24 0.70
N GLY A 306 5.70 -15.11 -0.24
CA GLY A 306 5.73 -14.78 -1.67
C GLY A 306 4.71 -13.70 -1.96
N ALA A 307 5.17 -12.54 -2.40
CA ALA A 307 4.32 -11.35 -2.57
C ALA A 307 4.19 -10.89 -4.04
N SER A 308 5.12 -11.28 -4.88
CA SER A 308 5.08 -11.07 -6.33
C SER A 308 5.79 -12.24 -7.01
N GLY A 309 5.13 -12.89 -7.96
CA GLY A 309 5.59 -14.12 -8.60
C GLY A 309 6.86 -13.97 -9.43
N GLY A 310 7.35 -15.11 -9.94
CA GLY A 310 8.56 -15.20 -10.74
C GLY A 310 9.81 -15.56 -9.95
N THR A 311 10.91 -15.74 -10.68
CA THR A 311 12.23 -16.10 -10.10
C THR A 311 13.31 -15.20 -10.68
N ALA A 312 14.19 -14.69 -9.83
CA ALA A 312 15.35 -13.90 -10.24
C ALA A 312 16.60 -14.25 -9.42
N THR A 313 17.76 -13.96 -10.00
CA THR A 313 19.07 -14.15 -9.36
C THR A 313 19.87 -12.87 -9.44
N GLY A 314 20.58 -12.54 -8.37
CA GLY A 314 21.45 -11.37 -8.35
C GLY A 314 22.16 -11.17 -6.99
N PRO A 315 23.10 -10.24 -6.93
CA PRO A 315 23.83 -9.93 -5.71
C PRO A 315 22.98 -9.15 -4.72
N VAL A 316 23.06 -9.51 -3.46
CA VAL A 316 22.35 -8.84 -2.35
C VAL A 316 22.84 -7.40 -2.19
N ARG A 317 21.91 -6.45 -2.22
CA ARG A 317 22.13 -5.04 -1.90
C ARG A 317 21.30 -4.61 -0.71
N VAL A 318 21.94 -4.37 0.43
CA VAL A 318 21.25 -3.91 1.64
C VAL A 318 21.02 -2.41 1.59
N LEU A 319 19.77 -2.00 1.81
CA LEU A 319 19.37 -0.60 2.01
C LEU A 319 18.75 -0.39 3.38
N ARG A 320 19.22 0.64 4.10
CA ARG A 320 18.71 1.07 5.40
C ARG A 320 18.04 2.43 5.38
N SER A 321 18.29 3.23 4.34
CA SER A 321 17.75 4.58 4.23
C SER A 321 17.74 5.09 2.79
N VAL A 322 16.97 6.14 2.54
CA VAL A 322 16.92 6.87 1.26
C VAL A 322 18.30 7.39 0.83
N ALA A 323 19.17 7.72 1.78
CA ALA A 323 20.53 8.22 1.47
C ALA A 323 21.42 7.18 0.76
N GLU A 324 21.05 5.90 0.80
CA GLU A 324 21.82 4.81 0.19
C GLU A 324 21.35 4.40 -1.21
N LEU A 325 20.31 5.05 -1.77
CA LEU A 325 19.73 4.72 -3.07
C LEU A 325 20.77 4.67 -4.20
N SER A 326 21.77 5.57 -4.17
CA SER A 326 22.85 5.62 -5.17
C SER A 326 23.78 4.41 -5.19
N ARG A 327 23.68 3.51 -4.21
CA ARG A 327 24.45 2.26 -4.14
C ARG A 327 23.84 1.12 -4.94
N VAL A 328 22.56 1.23 -5.30
CA VAL A 328 21.82 0.19 -6.04
C VAL A 328 22.28 0.19 -7.49
N ARG A 329 22.48 -1.00 -8.03
CA ARG A 329 22.87 -1.24 -9.43
C ARG A 329 21.79 -2.07 -10.14
N PRO A 330 21.66 -1.93 -11.45
CA PRO A 330 20.80 -2.81 -12.23
C PRO A 330 21.11 -4.28 -11.99
N GLY A 331 20.07 -5.07 -11.69
CA GLY A 331 20.18 -6.51 -11.42
C GLY A 331 20.49 -6.88 -9.97
N ASP A 332 20.64 -5.91 -9.04
CA ASP A 332 20.78 -6.20 -7.61
C ASP A 332 19.48 -6.81 -7.04
N VAL A 333 19.60 -7.69 -6.06
CA VAL A 333 18.48 -8.10 -5.19
C VAL A 333 18.47 -7.14 -4.00
N LEU A 334 17.39 -6.35 -3.91
CA LEU A 334 17.22 -5.39 -2.83
C LEU A 334 16.86 -6.12 -1.52
N LEU A 335 17.66 -5.93 -0.48
CA LEU A 335 17.39 -6.42 0.86
C LEU A 335 17.22 -5.25 1.82
N ALA A 336 16.09 -5.23 2.54
CA ALA A 336 15.77 -4.20 3.51
C ALA A 336 14.94 -4.75 4.67
N ARG A 337 14.82 -4.00 5.77
CA ARG A 337 13.84 -4.34 6.81
C ARG A 337 12.40 -4.16 6.28
N GLY A 338 12.13 -3.08 5.60
CA GLY A 338 10.91 -2.73 4.88
C GLY A 338 11.25 -1.67 3.85
N THR A 339 10.33 -1.33 2.96
CA THR A 339 10.55 -0.32 1.92
C THR A 339 9.87 1.00 2.25
N ASP A 340 10.39 2.08 1.67
CA ASP A 340 9.83 3.42 1.74
C ASP A 340 9.29 3.82 0.35
N PRO A 341 8.17 4.54 0.22
CA PRO A 341 7.65 5.02 -1.06
C PRO A 341 8.68 5.80 -1.91
N ALA A 342 9.64 6.46 -1.28
CA ALA A 342 10.74 7.13 -1.99
C ALA A 342 11.65 6.16 -2.76
N TRP A 343 11.56 4.84 -2.53
CA TRP A 343 12.37 3.82 -3.22
C TRP A 343 11.69 3.29 -4.49
N THR A 344 10.44 3.66 -4.75
CA THR A 344 9.71 3.24 -5.97
C THR A 344 10.53 3.36 -7.28
N PRO A 345 11.33 4.42 -7.49
CA PRO A 345 12.14 4.54 -8.72
C PRO A 345 13.21 3.46 -8.90
N LEU A 346 13.57 2.73 -7.84
CA LEU A 346 14.56 1.65 -7.92
C LEU A 346 13.97 0.34 -8.46
N PHE A 347 12.68 0.10 -8.26
CA PHE A 347 12.07 -1.19 -8.59
C PHE A 347 12.26 -1.62 -10.05
N PRO A 348 12.18 -0.74 -11.07
CA PRO A 348 12.49 -1.12 -12.45
C PRO A 348 13.95 -1.48 -12.71
N LEU A 349 14.87 -1.18 -11.79
CA LEU A 349 16.31 -1.42 -11.96
C LEU A 349 16.76 -2.72 -11.29
N ILE A 350 16.08 -3.17 -10.24
CA ILE A 350 16.48 -4.32 -9.43
C ILE A 350 15.90 -5.62 -9.97
N ALA A 351 16.56 -6.74 -9.64
CA ALA A 351 16.13 -8.08 -10.05
C ALA A 351 14.99 -8.62 -9.17
N ALA A 352 15.02 -8.34 -7.86
CA ALA A 352 14.03 -8.81 -6.90
C ALA A 352 14.06 -7.95 -5.62
N VAL A 353 13.03 -8.12 -4.78
CA VAL A 353 12.92 -7.50 -3.46
C VAL A 353 12.80 -8.56 -2.37
N VAL A 354 13.57 -8.39 -1.30
CA VAL A 354 13.49 -9.19 -0.07
C VAL A 354 13.35 -8.24 1.13
N THR A 355 12.37 -8.47 2.00
CA THR A 355 12.22 -7.68 3.24
C THR A 355 12.03 -8.55 4.47
N GLU A 356 12.48 -8.05 5.64
CA GLU A 356 12.27 -8.74 6.93
C GLU A 356 10.85 -8.57 7.45
N THR A 357 10.18 -7.47 7.10
CA THR A 357 8.81 -7.17 7.51
C THR A 357 7.93 -6.87 6.29
N GLY A 358 6.62 -6.87 6.49
CA GLY A 358 5.64 -6.53 5.47
C GLY A 358 4.71 -7.69 5.15
N GLY A 359 3.59 -7.36 4.53
CA GLY A 359 2.55 -8.28 4.07
C GLY A 359 2.22 -8.05 2.60
N MET A 360 1.16 -8.70 2.12
CA MET A 360 0.72 -8.68 0.73
C MET A 360 0.31 -7.29 0.21
N LEU A 361 -0.05 -6.35 1.10
CA LEU A 361 -0.34 -4.94 0.78
C LEU A 361 0.75 -3.96 1.22
N SER A 362 1.90 -4.43 1.63
CA SER A 362 3.02 -3.50 1.86
C SER A 362 3.41 -2.82 0.56
N HIS A 363 3.97 -1.63 0.67
CA HIS A 363 4.53 -0.89 -0.47
C HIS A 363 5.44 -1.77 -1.36
N ALA A 364 6.29 -2.60 -0.75
CA ALA A 364 7.16 -3.54 -1.47
C ALA A 364 6.37 -4.50 -2.35
N ALA A 365 5.32 -5.13 -1.78
CA ALA A 365 4.49 -6.10 -2.50
C ALA A 365 3.77 -5.48 -3.70
N ILE A 366 3.17 -4.32 -3.48
CA ILE A 366 2.37 -3.64 -4.50
C ILE A 366 3.26 -3.21 -5.67
N VAL A 367 4.35 -2.50 -5.38
CA VAL A 367 5.25 -2.00 -6.44
C VAL A 367 5.95 -3.16 -7.17
N ALA A 368 6.34 -4.24 -6.47
CA ALA A 368 6.94 -5.41 -7.11
C ALA A 368 5.99 -6.06 -8.12
N ARG A 369 4.69 -6.22 -7.76
CA ARG A 369 3.66 -6.73 -8.69
C ARG A 369 3.42 -5.81 -9.88
N GLU A 370 3.41 -4.49 -9.67
CA GLU A 370 3.26 -3.51 -10.76
C GLU A 370 4.40 -3.56 -11.77
N VAL A 371 5.63 -3.71 -11.26
CA VAL A 371 6.84 -3.75 -12.10
C VAL A 371 7.07 -5.16 -12.66
N GLY A 372 6.46 -6.21 -12.09
CA GLY A 372 6.60 -7.59 -12.50
C GLY A 372 7.92 -8.23 -12.06
N ILE A 373 8.44 -7.83 -10.89
CA ILE A 373 9.66 -8.44 -10.32
C ILE A 373 9.32 -9.34 -9.13
N PRO A 374 10.08 -10.44 -8.88
CA PRO A 374 9.86 -11.30 -7.72
C PRO A 374 10.02 -10.54 -6.40
N ALA A 375 9.13 -10.86 -5.43
CA ALA A 375 9.23 -10.31 -4.08
C ALA A 375 8.95 -11.38 -3.03
N VAL A 376 9.85 -11.47 -2.04
CA VAL A 376 9.69 -12.31 -0.84
C VAL A 376 9.78 -11.42 0.39
N LEU A 377 8.69 -11.36 1.16
CA LEU A 377 8.55 -10.47 2.31
C LEU A 377 8.48 -11.27 3.61
N ALA A 378 8.60 -10.57 4.73
CA ALA A 378 8.56 -11.19 6.05
C ALA A 378 9.56 -12.35 6.19
N VAL A 379 10.79 -12.18 5.68
CA VAL A 379 11.88 -13.14 5.80
C VAL A 379 12.63 -12.86 7.11
N PRO A 380 12.47 -13.69 8.15
CA PRO A 380 13.07 -13.41 9.45
C PRO A 380 14.60 -13.37 9.38
N GLU A 381 15.22 -12.39 10.05
CA GLU A 381 16.68 -12.25 10.16
C GLU A 381 17.44 -12.17 8.82
N ALA A 382 16.75 -11.82 7.71
CA ALA A 382 17.37 -11.76 6.40
C ALA A 382 18.54 -10.77 6.34
N MET A 383 18.43 -9.64 7.06
CA MET A 383 19.46 -8.60 7.14
C MET A 383 20.73 -9.07 7.87
N GLU A 384 20.63 -10.12 8.70
CA GLU A 384 21.75 -10.71 9.44
C GLU A 384 22.31 -11.94 8.72
N ARG A 385 21.44 -12.70 8.03
CA ARG A 385 21.77 -13.99 7.42
C ARG A 385 22.28 -13.90 5.99
N LEU A 386 21.92 -12.83 5.25
CA LEU A 386 22.36 -12.61 3.88
C LEU A 386 23.49 -11.57 3.83
N GLU A 387 24.65 -11.98 3.37
CA GLU A 387 25.81 -11.08 3.23
C GLU A 387 25.65 -10.14 2.04
N VAL A 388 26.11 -8.90 2.19
CA VAL A 388 26.14 -7.92 1.08
C VAL A 388 27.00 -8.44 -0.07
N GLY A 389 26.42 -8.51 -1.26
CA GLY A 389 27.10 -9.01 -2.47
C GLY A 389 27.04 -10.53 -2.63
N ALA A 390 26.45 -11.27 -1.68
CA ALA A 390 26.18 -12.69 -1.89
C ALA A 390 25.20 -12.87 -3.05
N GLU A 391 25.46 -13.84 -3.91
CA GLU A 391 24.55 -14.20 -5.00
C GLU A 391 23.37 -15.00 -4.44
N VAL A 392 22.15 -14.54 -4.67
CA VAL A 392 20.95 -15.22 -4.18
C VAL A 392 19.94 -15.43 -5.30
N ARG A 393 19.18 -16.52 -5.19
CA ARG A 393 18.00 -16.78 -6.02
C ARG A 393 16.76 -16.47 -5.19
N VAL A 394 15.91 -15.60 -5.69
CA VAL A 394 14.63 -15.23 -5.11
C VAL A 394 13.52 -15.89 -5.91
N ASP A 395 12.66 -16.66 -5.25
CA ASP A 395 11.47 -17.28 -5.85
C ASP A 395 10.24 -16.67 -5.17
N GLY A 396 9.61 -15.74 -5.86
CA GLY A 396 8.48 -14.99 -5.36
C GLY A 396 7.17 -15.78 -5.33
N GLU A 397 7.08 -16.90 -6.06
CA GLU A 397 5.94 -17.82 -5.98
C GLU A 397 6.04 -18.70 -4.75
N ARG A 398 7.25 -19.24 -4.49
CA ARG A 398 7.50 -20.12 -3.34
C ARG A 398 7.81 -19.39 -2.05
N GLY A 399 8.00 -18.09 -2.08
CA GLY A 399 8.39 -17.31 -0.91
C GLY A 399 9.78 -17.71 -0.38
N THR A 400 10.74 -18.07 -1.26
CA THR A 400 12.05 -18.54 -0.84
C THR A 400 13.19 -17.67 -1.36
N VAL A 401 14.25 -17.57 -0.55
CA VAL A 401 15.51 -16.91 -0.91
C VAL A 401 16.65 -17.90 -0.64
N ALA A 402 17.29 -18.38 -1.70
CA ALA A 402 18.39 -19.35 -1.62
C ALA A 402 19.74 -18.69 -1.91
N VAL A 403 20.72 -18.88 -1.04
CA VAL A 403 22.09 -18.44 -1.28
C VAL A 403 22.73 -19.38 -2.30
N ILE A 404 23.26 -18.82 -3.38
CA ILE A 404 23.98 -19.56 -4.41
C ILE A 404 25.45 -19.60 -4.00
N GLU A 405 25.93 -20.77 -3.59
CA GLU A 405 27.36 -20.95 -3.36
C GLU A 405 28.13 -20.84 -4.69
N PRO A 406 29.26 -20.11 -4.72
CA PRO A 406 30.10 -20.10 -5.91
C PRO A 406 30.56 -21.56 -6.20
N ARG A 407 30.22 -22.07 -7.39
CA ARG A 407 30.70 -23.39 -7.80
C ARG A 407 32.21 -23.42 -7.64
N SER A 408 32.72 -24.25 -6.74
CA SER A 408 34.15 -24.55 -6.67
C SER A 408 34.62 -24.97 -8.07
N PRO A 409 35.69 -24.37 -8.63
CA PRO A 409 36.21 -24.78 -9.94
C PRO A 409 36.43 -26.27 -9.91
N ALA A 410 35.82 -26.98 -10.87
CA ALA A 410 35.98 -28.43 -11.04
C ALA A 410 37.48 -28.76 -10.96
N ARG A 411 37.88 -29.57 -10.01
CA ARG A 411 39.26 -30.12 -9.99
C ARG A 411 39.52 -30.76 -11.32
N GLY A 412 40.41 -30.15 -12.09
CA GLY A 412 40.83 -30.66 -13.38
C GLY A 412 41.25 -32.14 -13.23
N PRO A 413 41.10 -32.98 -14.28
CA PRO A 413 41.40 -34.38 -14.21
C PRO A 413 42.87 -34.56 -13.77
N GLY A 414 43.02 -35.26 -12.65
CA GLY A 414 44.32 -35.58 -12.10
C GLY A 414 45.23 -36.22 -13.16
N ARG A 415 46.40 -35.62 -13.33
CA ARG A 415 47.44 -36.15 -14.15
C ARG A 415 47.79 -37.55 -13.63
N ALA A 416 47.55 -38.58 -14.41
CA ALA A 416 47.97 -39.93 -14.11
C ALA A 416 49.49 -39.97 -13.81
N PRO A 417 49.97 -40.75 -12.82
CA PRO A 417 51.40 -40.93 -12.56
C PRO A 417 51.96 -41.69 -13.78
N GLY A 418 52.90 -41.04 -14.49
CA GLY A 418 53.69 -41.69 -15.56
C GLY A 418 54.56 -42.75 -14.95
N ASP A 419 54.42 -43.97 -15.47
CA ASP A 419 55.40 -45.03 -15.33
C ASP A 419 56.70 -44.57 -15.99
N GLY A 420 57.79 -44.66 -15.22
CA GLY A 420 59.16 -44.47 -15.64
C GLY A 420 60.08 -45.12 -14.67
#